data_04cb6002b7639c1695f95ffba69cd1c9
#
_entry.id   04cb6002b7639c1695f95ffba69cd1c9
#
_cell.length_a   1.000
_cell.length_b   1.000
_cell.length_c   1.000
_cell.angle_alpha   90.00
_cell.angle_beta   90.00
_cell.angle_gamma   90.00
#
_symmetry.space_group_name_H-M   'P 1'
#
loop_
_entity.id
_entity.type
_entity.pdbx_description
1 polymer ?
#
loop_
_entity_poly.entity_id
_entity_poly.type
_entity_poly.pdbx_seq_one_letter_code
_entity_poly.pdbx_strand_id
1 'polypeptide(L)'
;MDFTLTEEQAAFQVAARGFARGCLAPEAGQWDETRTFPAEALRAAAALGFAAIYVDEALGGSGLTRLDAALIFEELAAADPSTAAFLSIHNMVAWMVGRFGNAEQHARVLPRLLTCEDFCSYCLTEPGAGSDAAALRTRAEAVGNSTYRLHGTKAFISGGGVSDLYAVMVRTGGEGPRGISCVLVEKDSAGLSFGRPERKLGWN
;
A
#
# COMPACT_ATOMS: atom_id res chain seq x y z
N MET A 1 13.21 -30.56 -0.17
CA MET A 1 12.71 -29.21 0.18
C MET A 1 11.65 -29.46 1.25
N ASP A 2 11.76 -28.85 2.42
CA ASP A 2 10.78 -28.99 3.50
C ASP A 2 9.82 -27.81 3.44
N PHE A 3 8.53 -28.09 3.41
CA PHE A 3 7.45 -27.08 3.39
C PHE A 3 6.69 -27.03 4.73
N THR A 4 7.21 -27.69 5.75
CA THR A 4 6.62 -27.65 7.09
C THR A 4 6.77 -26.24 7.68
N LEU A 5 5.68 -25.67 8.13
CA LEU A 5 5.70 -24.36 8.78
C LEU A 5 6.39 -24.47 10.16
N THR A 6 7.07 -23.42 10.56
CA THR A 6 7.51 -23.27 11.94
C THR A 6 6.31 -23.06 12.87
N GLU A 7 6.49 -23.26 14.18
CA GLU A 7 5.44 -22.97 15.17
C GLU A 7 4.98 -21.52 15.11
N GLU A 8 5.91 -20.60 14.90
CA GLU A 8 5.65 -19.17 14.77
C GLU A 8 4.82 -18.86 13.50
N GLN A 9 5.18 -19.44 12.36
CA GLN A 9 4.42 -19.30 11.12
C GLN A 9 3.01 -19.85 11.24
N ALA A 10 2.84 -20.99 11.88
CA ALA A 10 1.52 -21.55 12.17
C ALA A 10 0.71 -20.63 13.11
N ALA A 11 1.35 -19.99 14.08
CA ALA A 11 0.69 -19.01 14.95
C ALA A 11 0.23 -17.76 14.18
N PHE A 12 1.03 -17.26 13.23
CA PHE A 12 0.63 -16.13 12.36
C PHE A 12 -0.59 -16.50 11.51
N GLN A 13 -0.62 -17.70 10.92
CA GLN A 13 -1.80 -18.16 10.18
C GLN A 13 -3.05 -18.21 11.06
N VAL A 14 -2.93 -18.76 12.28
CA VAL A 14 -4.06 -18.86 13.21
C VAL A 14 -4.58 -17.47 13.58
N ALA A 15 -3.70 -16.52 13.89
CA ALA A 15 -4.07 -15.15 14.22
C ALA A 15 -4.74 -14.44 13.04
N ALA A 16 -4.15 -14.54 11.84
CA ALA A 16 -4.70 -13.94 10.62
C ALA A 16 -6.07 -14.54 10.25
N ARG A 17 -6.21 -15.87 10.34
CA ARG A 17 -7.48 -16.58 10.11
C ARG A 17 -8.55 -16.16 11.11
N GLY A 18 -8.20 -16.04 12.38
CA GLY A 18 -9.11 -15.58 13.43
C GLY A 18 -9.65 -14.18 13.14
N PHE A 19 -8.76 -13.25 12.82
CA PHE A 19 -9.10 -11.89 12.42
C PHE A 19 -9.96 -11.87 11.14
N ALA A 20 -9.53 -12.58 10.10
CA ALA A 20 -10.21 -12.64 8.83
C ALA A 20 -11.66 -13.13 8.96
N ARG A 21 -11.88 -14.23 9.71
CA ARG A 21 -13.21 -14.80 9.94
C ARG A 21 -14.09 -13.94 10.84
N GLY A 22 -13.51 -13.29 11.83
CA GLY A 22 -14.25 -12.48 12.81
C GLY A 22 -14.55 -11.06 12.37
N CYS A 23 -13.65 -10.45 11.59
CA CYS A 23 -13.72 -9.04 11.25
C CYS A 23 -13.93 -8.75 9.76
N LEU A 24 -13.43 -9.59 8.85
CA LEU A 24 -13.53 -9.32 7.41
C LEU A 24 -14.71 -10.08 6.77
N ALA A 25 -14.76 -11.39 6.93
CA ALA A 25 -15.75 -12.25 6.26
C ALA A 25 -17.21 -11.83 6.45
N PRO A 26 -17.65 -11.36 7.64
CA PRO A 26 -19.04 -10.95 7.83
C PRO A 26 -19.45 -9.73 7.01
N GLU A 27 -18.51 -8.83 6.70
CA GLU A 27 -18.77 -7.53 6.09
C GLU A 27 -18.31 -7.44 4.63
N ALA A 28 -17.46 -8.36 4.17
CA ALA A 28 -16.80 -8.30 2.85
C ALA A 28 -17.79 -8.12 1.69
N GLY A 29 -18.90 -8.85 1.69
CA GLY A 29 -19.93 -8.76 0.65
C GLY A 29 -20.62 -7.39 0.64
N GLN A 30 -20.91 -6.83 1.81
CA GLN A 30 -21.51 -5.52 1.93
C GLN A 30 -20.52 -4.42 1.48
N TRP A 31 -19.27 -4.51 1.88
CA TRP A 31 -18.24 -3.53 1.46
C TRP A 31 -18.05 -3.51 -0.05
N ASP A 32 -18.02 -4.69 -0.69
CA ASP A 32 -17.88 -4.76 -2.15
C ASP A 32 -19.12 -4.19 -2.87
N GLU A 33 -20.33 -4.52 -2.41
CA GLU A 33 -21.59 -4.01 -2.98
C GLU A 33 -21.72 -2.50 -2.85
N THR A 34 -21.43 -1.97 -1.66
CA THR A 34 -21.54 -0.53 -1.34
C THR A 34 -20.30 0.28 -1.69
N ARG A 35 -19.19 -0.39 -2.07
CA ARG A 35 -17.87 0.21 -2.31
C ARG A 35 -17.35 0.96 -1.09
N THR A 36 -17.55 0.38 0.07
CA THR A 36 -17.11 0.95 1.32
C THR A 36 -15.66 0.61 1.57
N PHE A 37 -14.82 1.63 1.79
CA PHE A 37 -13.45 1.45 2.23
C PHE A 37 -13.44 1.10 3.72
N PRO A 38 -12.94 -0.08 4.14
CA PRO A 38 -13.11 -0.60 5.50
C PRO A 38 -12.04 -0.07 6.46
N ALA A 39 -11.98 1.26 6.67
CA ALA A 39 -10.94 1.93 7.45
C ALA A 39 -10.78 1.34 8.87
N GLU A 40 -11.88 1.06 9.55
CA GLU A 40 -11.82 0.51 10.92
C GLU A 40 -11.28 -0.92 10.95
N ALA A 41 -11.62 -1.76 9.98
CA ALA A 41 -11.06 -3.10 9.86
C ALA A 41 -9.55 -3.05 9.56
N LEU A 42 -9.10 -2.10 8.73
CA LEU A 42 -7.68 -1.89 8.45
C LEU A 42 -6.91 -1.42 9.70
N ARG A 43 -7.48 -0.53 10.52
CA ARG A 43 -6.90 -0.13 11.80
C ARG A 43 -6.85 -1.29 12.79
N ALA A 44 -7.89 -2.12 12.83
CA ALA A 44 -7.89 -3.34 13.65
C ALA A 44 -6.82 -4.34 13.20
N ALA A 45 -6.60 -4.49 11.89
CA ALA A 45 -5.49 -5.27 11.33
C ALA A 45 -4.12 -4.69 11.72
N ALA A 46 -3.97 -3.37 11.70
CA ALA A 46 -2.75 -2.69 12.11
C ALA A 46 -2.42 -2.94 13.60
N ALA A 47 -3.43 -2.98 14.48
CA ALA A 47 -3.24 -3.32 15.89
C ALA A 47 -2.68 -4.73 16.12
N LEU A 48 -2.81 -5.63 15.14
CA LEU A 48 -2.21 -6.97 15.12
C LEU A 48 -0.84 -7.01 14.40
N GLY A 49 -0.31 -5.86 13.98
CA GLY A 49 0.94 -5.74 13.22
C GLY A 49 0.80 -5.99 11.71
N PHE A 50 -0.41 -6.22 11.19
CA PHE A 50 -0.62 -6.57 9.78
C PHE A 50 -0.45 -5.40 8.81
N ALA A 51 -0.34 -4.17 9.28
CA ALA A 51 -0.03 -3.00 8.44
C ALA A 51 1.48 -2.82 8.19
N ALA A 52 2.34 -3.50 8.93
CA ALA A 52 3.79 -3.31 8.91
C ALA A 52 4.58 -4.62 9.01
N ILE A 53 4.09 -5.69 8.38
CA ILE A 53 4.56 -7.07 8.55
C ILE A 53 6.07 -7.18 8.33
N TYR A 54 6.60 -6.61 7.26
CA TYR A 54 8.02 -6.69 6.87
C TYR A 54 8.74 -5.34 6.90
N VAL A 55 8.23 -4.38 7.64
CA VAL A 55 8.99 -3.18 8.04
C VAL A 55 9.90 -3.55 9.21
N ASP A 56 11.12 -3.01 9.21
CA ASP A 56 12.13 -3.29 10.23
C ASP A 56 11.62 -2.97 11.64
N GLU A 57 11.92 -3.80 12.63
CA GLU A 57 11.57 -3.60 14.04
C GLU A 57 12.15 -2.30 14.60
N ALA A 58 13.36 -1.93 14.16
CA ALA A 58 14.00 -0.69 14.56
C ALA A 58 13.21 0.57 14.09
N LEU A 59 12.31 0.40 13.13
CA LEU A 59 11.40 1.43 12.62
C LEU A 59 9.96 1.26 13.13
N GLY A 60 9.73 0.32 14.04
CA GLY A 60 8.42 0.05 14.64
C GLY A 60 7.57 -0.97 13.89
N GLY A 61 8.10 -1.64 12.86
CA GLY A 61 7.44 -2.72 12.14
C GLY A 61 7.55 -4.07 12.84
N SER A 62 6.97 -5.10 12.24
CA SER A 62 7.02 -6.47 12.79
C SER A 62 8.29 -7.24 12.41
N GLY A 63 9.10 -6.76 11.47
CA GLY A 63 10.36 -7.37 11.07
C GLY A 63 10.26 -8.75 10.43
N LEU A 64 9.05 -9.20 10.06
CA LEU A 64 8.78 -10.53 9.53
C LEU A 64 9.26 -10.68 8.07
N THR A 65 9.37 -11.93 7.63
CA THR A 65 9.79 -12.24 6.27
C THR A 65 8.65 -12.07 5.25
N ARG A 66 8.99 -12.11 3.96
CA ARG A 66 7.99 -12.13 2.88
C ARG A 66 7.19 -13.43 2.86
N LEU A 67 7.73 -14.53 3.35
CA LEU A 67 7.00 -15.78 3.50
C LEU A 67 5.93 -15.64 4.58
N ASP A 68 6.27 -15.07 5.73
CA ASP A 68 5.31 -14.84 6.81
C ASP A 68 4.18 -13.90 6.34
N ALA A 69 4.53 -12.85 5.59
CA ALA A 69 3.55 -11.98 4.97
C ALA A 69 2.61 -12.74 4.00
N ALA A 70 3.15 -13.65 3.18
CA ALA A 70 2.34 -14.46 2.27
C ALA A 70 1.33 -15.34 3.03
N LEU A 71 1.77 -15.98 4.13
CA LEU A 71 0.91 -16.81 4.98
C LEU A 71 -0.22 -15.98 5.63
N ILE A 72 0.10 -14.76 6.08
CA ILE A 72 -0.90 -13.84 6.65
C ILE A 72 -1.89 -13.40 5.56
N PHE A 73 -1.39 -12.92 4.41
CA PHE A 73 -2.25 -12.44 3.33
C PHE A 73 -3.13 -13.53 2.71
N GLU A 74 -2.69 -14.78 2.67
CA GLU A 74 -3.51 -15.91 2.23
C GLU A 74 -4.79 -16.02 3.08
N GLU A 75 -4.65 -15.94 4.39
CA GLU A 75 -5.79 -16.04 5.32
C GLU A 75 -6.71 -14.80 5.25
N LEU A 76 -6.12 -13.60 5.12
CA LEU A 76 -6.92 -12.38 4.95
C LEU A 76 -7.68 -12.39 3.63
N ALA A 77 -7.04 -12.79 2.54
CA ALA A 77 -7.63 -12.82 1.20
C ALA A 77 -8.72 -13.91 1.06
N ALA A 78 -8.64 -15.00 1.82
CA ALA A 78 -9.69 -16.01 1.87
C ALA A 78 -11.02 -15.46 2.41
N ALA A 79 -10.98 -14.38 3.20
CA ALA A 79 -12.16 -13.71 3.74
C ALA A 79 -12.58 -12.49 2.91
N ASP A 80 -11.63 -11.61 2.59
CA ASP A 80 -11.84 -10.43 1.74
C ASP A 80 -10.58 -10.09 0.93
N PRO A 81 -10.54 -10.46 -0.35
CA PRO A 81 -9.41 -10.18 -1.23
C PRO A 81 -9.19 -8.68 -1.45
N SER A 82 -10.22 -7.85 -1.37
CA SER A 82 -10.12 -6.40 -1.57
C SER A 82 -9.33 -5.74 -0.44
N THR A 83 -9.71 -6.03 0.81
CA THR A 83 -9.00 -5.53 2.00
C THR A 83 -7.58 -6.09 2.07
N ALA A 84 -7.39 -7.39 1.80
CA ALA A 84 -6.05 -8.01 1.80
C ALA A 84 -5.13 -7.36 0.76
N ALA A 85 -5.63 -7.12 -0.44
CA ALA A 85 -4.86 -6.48 -1.51
C ALA A 85 -4.50 -5.03 -1.17
N PHE A 86 -5.44 -4.24 -0.62
CA PHE A 86 -5.12 -2.88 -0.17
C PHE A 86 -4.05 -2.91 0.93
N LEU A 87 -4.20 -3.76 1.92
CA LEU A 87 -3.26 -3.89 3.03
C LEU A 87 -1.86 -4.33 2.56
N SER A 88 -1.78 -5.17 1.52
CA SER A 88 -0.50 -5.58 0.92
C SER A 88 0.22 -4.40 0.26
N ILE A 89 -0.52 -3.52 -0.42
CA ILE A 89 0.00 -2.29 -1.03
C ILE A 89 0.46 -1.32 0.06
N HIS A 90 -0.33 -1.17 1.11
CA HIS A 90 0.01 -0.34 2.26
C HIS A 90 1.33 -0.80 2.91
N ASN A 91 1.48 -2.10 3.19
CA ASN A 91 2.73 -2.70 3.68
C ASN A 91 3.92 -2.41 2.75
N MET A 92 3.71 -2.55 1.44
CA MET A 92 4.76 -2.29 0.45
C MET A 92 5.23 -0.85 0.52
N VAL A 93 4.32 0.13 0.60
CA VAL A 93 4.68 1.55 0.70
C VAL A 93 5.36 1.85 2.03
N ALA A 94 4.85 1.33 3.15
CA ALA A 94 5.48 1.48 4.46
C ALA A 94 6.92 0.94 4.44
N TRP A 95 7.12 -0.25 3.86
CA TRP A 95 8.45 -0.82 3.66
C TRP A 95 9.33 0.04 2.73
N MET A 96 8.80 0.59 1.64
CA MET A 96 9.56 1.47 0.74
C MET A 96 10.04 2.71 1.49
N VAL A 97 9.18 3.32 2.30
CA VAL A 97 9.58 4.46 3.15
C VAL A 97 10.66 4.04 4.13
N GLY A 98 10.49 2.92 4.84
CA GLY A 98 11.48 2.41 5.79
C GLY A 98 12.82 2.07 5.14
N ARG A 99 12.83 1.57 3.91
CA ARG A 99 14.04 1.11 3.21
C ARG A 99 14.79 2.22 2.49
N PHE A 100 14.08 3.21 1.94
CA PHE A 100 14.64 4.23 1.03
C PHE A 100 14.45 5.65 1.54
N GLY A 101 13.62 5.85 2.55
CA GLY A 101 13.39 7.14 3.17
C GLY A 101 14.58 7.60 4.00
N ASN A 102 14.66 8.90 4.23
CA ASN A 102 15.60 9.51 5.16
C ASN A 102 15.00 9.59 6.58
N ALA A 103 15.79 10.02 7.56
CA ALA A 103 15.39 10.11 8.96
C ALA A 103 14.15 11.01 9.18
N GLU A 104 14.02 12.10 8.44
CA GLU A 104 12.86 12.99 8.51
C GLU A 104 11.59 12.29 8.00
N GLN A 105 11.70 11.59 6.87
CA GLN A 105 10.59 10.81 6.32
C GLN A 105 10.19 9.66 7.24
N HIS A 106 11.16 8.97 7.85
CA HIS A 106 10.88 7.93 8.85
C HIS A 106 10.10 8.52 10.02
N ALA A 107 10.56 9.60 10.62
CA ALA A 107 9.92 10.20 11.79
C ALA A 107 8.52 10.76 11.49
N ARG A 108 8.32 11.33 10.29
CA ARG A 108 7.06 11.98 9.92
C ARG A 108 6.01 11.00 9.41
N VAL A 109 6.42 9.98 8.66
CA VAL A 109 5.49 9.16 7.87
C VAL A 109 5.23 7.80 8.51
N LEU A 110 6.28 7.08 8.92
CA LEU A 110 6.14 5.68 9.36
C LEU A 110 5.18 5.51 10.54
N PRO A 111 5.24 6.27 11.64
CA PRO A 111 4.38 6.02 12.80
C PRO A 111 2.89 6.00 12.43
N ARG A 112 2.48 6.84 11.51
CA ARG A 112 1.09 6.96 11.06
C ARG A 112 0.68 5.85 10.09
N LEU A 113 1.63 5.38 9.24
CA LEU A 113 1.38 4.24 8.36
C LEU A 113 1.30 2.92 9.14
N LEU A 114 2.21 2.69 10.09
CA LEU A 114 2.26 1.44 10.84
C LEU A 114 0.99 1.18 11.68
N THR A 115 0.28 2.24 12.04
CA THR A 115 -0.98 2.18 12.80
C THR A 115 -2.23 2.32 11.94
N CYS A 116 -2.10 2.52 10.63
CA CYS A 116 -3.20 2.92 9.74
C CYS A 116 -3.94 4.19 10.23
N GLU A 117 -3.27 5.08 10.95
CA GLU A 117 -3.76 6.45 11.15
C GLU A 117 -3.86 7.14 9.80
N ASP A 118 -2.78 7.04 8.98
CA ASP A 118 -2.79 7.37 7.56
C ASP A 118 -2.80 6.11 6.70
N PHE A 119 -3.55 6.13 5.63
CA PHE A 119 -3.53 5.12 4.58
C PHE A 119 -2.61 5.56 3.44
N CYS A 120 -1.96 4.58 2.79
CA CYS A 120 -1.13 4.90 1.64
C CYS A 120 -1.40 4.02 0.43
N SER A 121 -1.22 4.63 -0.75
CA SER A 121 -1.36 3.99 -2.05
C SER A 121 -0.07 4.00 -2.84
N TYR A 122 0.11 3.00 -3.70
CA TYR A 122 1.21 2.93 -4.66
C TYR A 122 0.73 3.31 -6.06
N CYS A 123 1.32 4.33 -6.64
CA CYS A 123 0.89 4.90 -7.92
C CYS A 123 1.94 4.66 -9.00
N LEU A 124 1.89 3.50 -9.64
CA LEU A 124 2.78 3.12 -10.75
C LEU A 124 2.09 3.24 -12.10
N THR A 125 0.98 2.51 -12.28
CA THR A 125 0.28 2.31 -13.54
C THR A 125 -0.25 3.62 -14.14
N GLU A 126 -0.13 3.74 -15.45
CA GLU A 126 -0.68 4.84 -16.25
C GLU A 126 -1.58 4.27 -17.36
N PRO A 127 -2.47 5.07 -17.97
CA PRO A 127 -3.29 4.59 -19.09
C PRO A 127 -2.49 3.98 -20.25
N GLY A 128 -1.25 4.42 -20.44
CA GLY A 128 -0.34 3.94 -21.50
C GLY A 128 0.83 3.09 -21.02
N ALA A 129 0.92 2.77 -19.73
CA ALA A 129 2.05 2.03 -19.15
C ALA A 129 1.58 1.15 -17.98
N GLY A 130 1.30 -0.10 -18.24
CA GLY A 130 0.94 -1.13 -17.26
C GLY A 130 2.10 -2.10 -17.05
N SER A 131 2.11 -3.23 -17.79
CA SER A 131 3.16 -4.26 -17.68
C SER A 131 4.54 -3.71 -18.05
N ASP A 132 4.63 -2.81 -19.01
CA ASP A 132 5.83 -2.04 -19.28
C ASP A 132 5.87 -0.78 -18.39
N ALA A 133 6.13 -0.97 -17.11
CA ALA A 133 6.21 0.12 -16.14
C ALA A 133 7.35 1.10 -16.43
N ALA A 134 8.40 0.66 -17.16
CA ALA A 134 9.51 1.53 -17.56
C ALA A 134 9.09 2.59 -18.59
N ALA A 135 7.96 2.40 -19.26
CA ALA A 135 7.38 3.35 -20.21
C ALA A 135 6.53 4.46 -19.57
N LEU A 136 6.45 4.53 -18.24
CA LEU A 136 5.69 5.59 -17.54
C LEU A 136 6.15 6.99 -17.97
N ARG A 137 5.18 7.91 -18.06
CA ARG A 137 5.38 9.29 -18.56
C ARG A 137 5.11 10.38 -17.52
N THR A 138 4.45 10.05 -16.41
CA THR A 138 4.30 11.01 -15.29
C THR A 138 5.68 11.51 -14.90
N ARG A 139 5.88 12.83 -14.91
CA ARG A 139 7.18 13.44 -14.66
C ARG A 139 7.15 14.39 -13.49
N ALA A 140 8.28 14.56 -12.85
CA ALA A 140 8.52 15.56 -11.84
C ALA A 140 9.59 16.54 -12.37
N GLU A 141 9.21 17.82 -12.44
CA GLU A 141 10.06 18.92 -12.89
C GLU A 141 10.48 19.73 -11.68
N ALA A 142 11.79 19.94 -11.49
CA ALA A 142 12.31 20.80 -10.44
C ALA A 142 11.89 22.26 -10.74
N VAL A 143 11.22 22.90 -9.78
CA VAL A 143 10.78 24.29 -9.88
C VAL A 143 11.45 25.20 -8.83
N GLY A 144 12.43 24.67 -8.11
CA GLY A 144 13.23 25.33 -7.08
C GLY A 144 14.23 24.38 -6.44
N ASN A 145 14.93 24.83 -5.43
CA ASN A 145 16.01 24.04 -4.82
C ASN A 145 15.56 22.75 -4.13
N SER A 146 14.28 22.63 -3.74
CA SER A 146 13.73 21.46 -3.06
C SER A 146 12.25 21.19 -3.42
N THR A 147 11.76 21.82 -4.50
CA THR A 147 10.37 21.73 -4.90
C THR A 147 10.26 21.14 -6.30
N TYR A 148 9.33 20.20 -6.44
CA TYR A 148 8.99 19.57 -7.72
C TYR A 148 7.53 19.84 -8.09
N ARG A 149 7.29 20.01 -9.38
CA ARG A 149 5.96 20.01 -9.96
C ARG A 149 5.74 18.69 -10.69
N LEU A 150 4.67 17.97 -10.33
CA LEU A 150 4.32 16.70 -10.95
C LEU A 150 3.30 16.94 -12.07
N HIS A 151 3.50 16.24 -13.19
CA HIS A 151 2.58 16.24 -14.32
C HIS A 151 2.35 14.81 -14.80
N GLY A 152 1.10 14.37 -14.86
CA GLY A 152 0.73 13.06 -15.35
C GLY A 152 -0.57 12.56 -14.77
N THR A 153 -0.92 11.33 -15.14
CA THR A 153 -2.13 10.65 -14.69
C THR A 153 -1.77 9.21 -14.36
N LYS A 154 -2.20 8.76 -13.19
CA LYS A 154 -2.10 7.35 -12.77
C LYS A 154 -3.46 6.69 -12.90
N ALA A 155 -3.48 5.37 -13.11
CA ALA A 155 -4.70 4.58 -13.31
C ALA A 155 -4.68 3.34 -12.42
N PHE A 156 -5.87 2.85 -12.06
CA PHE A 156 -6.07 1.63 -11.27
C PHE A 156 -5.36 1.65 -9.91
N ILE A 157 -5.44 2.79 -9.22
CA ILE A 157 -4.78 2.99 -7.93
C ILE A 157 -5.71 2.57 -6.81
N SER A 158 -5.36 1.49 -6.11
CA SER A 158 -6.07 1.07 -4.90
C SER A 158 -5.95 2.16 -3.83
N GLY A 159 -7.08 2.55 -3.25
CA GLY A 159 -7.15 3.68 -2.31
C GLY A 159 -7.10 5.06 -2.96
N GLY A 160 -7.21 5.16 -4.30
CA GLY A 160 -7.27 6.44 -4.99
C GLY A 160 -8.44 7.30 -4.51
N GLY A 161 -8.16 8.50 -4.00
CA GLY A 161 -9.15 9.40 -3.40
C GLY A 161 -9.49 9.11 -1.92
N VAL A 162 -9.04 7.96 -1.38
CA VAL A 162 -9.25 7.60 0.03
C VAL A 162 -7.98 7.73 0.85
N SER A 163 -6.86 7.20 0.35
CA SER A 163 -5.56 7.25 1.04
C SER A 163 -5.10 8.68 1.31
N ASP A 164 -4.36 8.85 2.38
CA ASP A 164 -3.80 10.14 2.84
C ASP A 164 -2.45 10.42 2.18
N LEU A 165 -1.72 9.37 1.80
CA LEU A 165 -0.39 9.44 1.20
C LEU A 165 -0.32 8.57 -0.07
N TYR A 166 0.34 9.09 -1.09
CA TYR A 166 0.56 8.42 -2.38
C TYR A 166 2.04 8.30 -2.68
N ALA A 167 2.56 7.08 -2.80
CA ALA A 167 3.90 6.81 -3.32
C ALA A 167 3.83 6.80 -4.85
N VAL A 168 4.17 7.91 -5.47
CA VAL A 168 4.00 8.13 -6.91
C VAL A 168 5.31 7.89 -7.64
N MET A 169 5.31 6.92 -8.56
CA MET A 169 6.44 6.67 -9.44
C MET A 169 6.43 7.67 -10.58
N VAL A 170 7.50 8.45 -10.70
CA VAL A 170 7.62 9.57 -11.63
C VAL A 170 8.94 9.55 -12.36
N ARG A 171 8.97 10.15 -13.53
CA ARG A 171 10.21 10.36 -14.27
C ARG A 171 10.89 11.64 -13.83
N THR A 172 12.10 11.51 -13.33
CA THR A 172 13.01 12.61 -12.97
C THR A 172 14.25 12.66 -13.86
N GLY A 173 14.51 11.62 -14.64
CA GLY A 173 15.64 11.48 -15.55
C GLY A 173 15.21 11.07 -16.94
N GLY A 174 16.14 10.55 -17.73
CA GLY A 174 15.93 10.08 -19.11
C GLY A 174 15.00 8.86 -19.19
N GLU A 175 14.90 8.28 -20.38
CA GLU A 175 14.09 7.10 -20.64
C GLU A 175 14.59 5.85 -19.91
N GLY A 176 13.70 4.86 -19.77
CA GLY A 176 13.97 3.58 -19.12
C GLY A 176 13.88 3.63 -17.59
N PRO A 177 14.13 2.49 -16.93
CA PRO A 177 13.85 2.34 -15.49
C PRO A 177 14.76 3.20 -14.60
N ARG A 178 15.98 3.51 -15.05
CA ARG A 178 16.94 4.33 -14.27
C ARG A 178 16.56 5.81 -14.18
N GLY A 179 15.62 6.27 -14.99
CA GLY A 179 15.09 7.63 -14.94
C GLY A 179 13.88 7.80 -14.03
N ILE A 180 13.49 6.75 -13.29
CA ILE A 180 12.29 6.74 -12.45
C ILE A 180 12.68 6.93 -10.98
N SER A 181 11.93 7.79 -10.29
CA SER A 181 12.03 8.03 -8.86
C SER A 181 10.67 7.83 -8.20
N CYS A 182 10.65 7.65 -6.88
CA CYS A 182 9.45 7.66 -6.08
C CYS A 182 9.32 8.98 -5.33
N VAL A 183 8.16 9.61 -5.39
CA VAL A 183 7.83 10.82 -4.64
C VAL A 183 6.61 10.54 -3.76
N LEU A 184 6.69 10.94 -2.50
CA LEU A 184 5.54 10.89 -1.58
C LEU A 184 4.72 12.16 -1.78
N VAL A 185 3.42 11.98 -2.05
CA VAL A 185 2.45 13.06 -2.30
C VAL A 185 1.32 12.95 -1.30
N GLU A 186 1.06 14.01 -0.57
CA GLU A 186 -0.07 14.07 0.38
C GLU A 186 -1.38 14.31 -0.38
N LYS A 187 -2.49 13.79 0.15
CA LYS A 187 -3.83 13.85 -0.46
C LYS A 187 -4.26 15.28 -0.82
N ASP A 188 -3.94 16.23 0.06
CA ASP A 188 -4.35 17.63 -0.09
C ASP A 188 -3.36 18.49 -0.89
N SER A 189 -2.41 17.84 -1.59
CA SER A 189 -1.44 18.55 -2.45
C SER A 189 -2.15 19.33 -3.55
N ALA A 190 -1.80 20.61 -3.68
CA ALA A 190 -2.38 21.49 -4.67
C ALA A 190 -2.23 20.92 -6.10
N GLY A 191 -3.34 20.82 -6.83
CA GLY A 191 -3.39 20.29 -8.19
C GLY A 191 -3.55 18.77 -8.28
N LEU A 192 -3.58 18.04 -7.17
CA LEU A 192 -3.97 16.63 -7.15
C LEU A 192 -5.49 16.51 -7.26
N SER A 193 -5.96 15.63 -8.10
CA SER A 193 -7.39 15.32 -8.25
C SER A 193 -7.59 13.84 -8.53
N PHE A 194 -8.79 13.35 -8.25
CA PHE A 194 -9.15 11.95 -8.36
C PHE A 194 -10.29 11.76 -9.35
N GLY A 195 -10.20 10.73 -10.18
CA GLY A 195 -11.27 10.31 -11.09
C GLY A 195 -12.38 9.56 -10.36
N ARG A 196 -13.34 9.09 -11.14
CA ARG A 196 -14.41 8.23 -10.60
C ARG A 196 -13.83 6.83 -10.29
N PRO A 197 -14.30 6.17 -9.22
CA PRO A 197 -13.98 4.77 -8.96
C PRO A 197 -14.40 3.90 -10.15
N GLU A 198 -13.55 2.95 -10.51
CA GLU A 198 -13.82 2.00 -11.58
C GLU A 198 -14.92 1.01 -11.15
N ARG A 199 -15.73 0.58 -12.13
CA ARG A 199 -16.68 -0.52 -11.95
C ARG A 199 -16.00 -1.83 -12.33
N LYS A 200 -15.80 -2.69 -11.37
CA LYS A 200 -15.14 -4.00 -11.57
C LYS A 200 -16.06 -5.14 -11.17
N LEU A 201 -15.71 -6.37 -11.53
CA LEU A 201 -16.41 -7.58 -11.12
C LEU A 201 -16.26 -7.86 -9.60
N GLY A 202 -15.22 -7.37 -9.00
CA GLY A 202 -14.91 -7.39 -7.59
C GLY A 202 -13.77 -6.40 -7.33
N TRP A 203 -13.35 -6.32 -6.08
CA TRP A 203 -12.32 -5.36 -5.67
C TRP A 203 -12.78 -3.91 -5.91
N ASN A 204 -14.00 -3.65 -5.50
CA ASN A 204 -14.65 -2.33 -5.63
C ASN A 204 -14.30 -1.40 -4.48
#